data_7d1470ac8087ec73a4d1a523d3b2650e
#
_entry.id   7d1470ac8087ec73a4d1a523d3b2650e
#
_cell.length_a   1.000
_cell.length_b   1.000
_cell.length_c   1.000
_cell.angle_alpha   90.00
_cell.angle_beta   90.00
_cell.angle_gamma   90.00
#
_symmetry.space_group_name_H-M   'P 1'
#
loop_
_entity.id
_entity.type
_entity.pdbx_description
1 polymer ?
#
loop_
_entity_poly.entity_id
_entity_poly.type
_entity_poly.pdbx_seq_one_letter_code
_entity_poly.pdbx_strand_id
1 'polypeptide(L)'
;MDASFGKKEKLKSKILITQLFEEGRGVSVYPLKLIYLSVEQKEVPIKTGVTVSKRNFKSAVDRNKIKRLLRESYRLNKAPVFNNTDANFAFLFLYLGKDIPTFEQLDHKMKLVLNKFKLQIDEKNNK
;
A
#
# COMPACT_ATOMS: atom_id res chain seq x y z
N MET A 1 -8.76 3.47 17.06
CA MET A 1 -7.58 2.81 16.50
C MET A 1 -6.40 3.76 16.49
N ASP A 2 -5.25 3.28 16.92
CA ASP A 2 -4.02 4.03 16.87
C ASP A 2 -3.58 4.23 15.41
N ALA A 3 -3.20 5.45 15.05
CA ALA A 3 -2.74 5.78 13.70
C ALA A 3 -1.23 5.54 13.50
N SER A 4 -0.61 4.72 14.34
CA SER A 4 0.80 4.38 14.19
C SER A 4 1.00 3.33 13.09
N PHE A 5 2.22 3.27 12.56
CA PHE A 5 2.64 2.27 11.59
C PHE A 5 3.81 1.49 12.21
N GLY A 6 3.45 0.50 13.03
CA GLY A 6 4.43 -0.25 13.81
C GLY A 6 5.12 -1.37 13.04
N LYS A 7 6.07 -2.03 13.70
CA LYS A 7 6.87 -3.11 13.10
C LYS A 7 6.01 -4.26 12.59
N LYS A 8 4.93 -4.60 13.30
CA LYS A 8 4.06 -5.72 12.91
C LYS A 8 3.29 -5.46 11.62
N GLU A 9 3.05 -4.19 11.29
CA GLU A 9 2.33 -3.80 10.08
C GLU A 9 3.23 -3.70 8.86
N LYS A 10 4.55 -3.72 9.04
CA LYS A 10 5.50 -3.57 7.93
C LYS A 10 5.71 -4.90 7.22
N LEU A 11 5.60 -4.88 5.92
CA LEU A 11 5.83 -6.05 5.07
C LEU A 11 7.34 -6.22 4.87
N LYS A 12 7.91 -7.31 5.38
CA LYS A 12 9.34 -7.59 5.30
C LYS A 12 9.68 -8.92 4.65
N SER A 13 8.71 -9.82 4.50
CA SER A 13 8.96 -11.15 3.95
C SER A 13 9.22 -11.07 2.45
N LYS A 14 10.39 -11.55 2.02
CA LYS A 14 10.74 -11.62 0.60
C LYS A 14 9.86 -12.61 -0.15
N ILE A 15 9.48 -13.70 0.51
CA ILE A 15 8.58 -14.70 -0.08
C ILE A 15 7.22 -14.08 -0.37
N LEU A 16 6.68 -13.34 0.59
CA LEU A 16 5.37 -12.70 0.45
C LEU A 16 5.39 -11.60 -0.61
N ILE A 17 6.47 -10.82 -0.68
CA ILE A 17 6.63 -9.81 -1.72
C ILE A 17 6.65 -10.45 -3.09
N THR A 18 7.36 -11.56 -3.25
CA THR A 18 7.39 -12.32 -4.51
C THR A 18 5.99 -12.81 -4.87
N GLN A 19 5.26 -13.36 -3.91
CA GLN A 19 3.89 -13.81 -4.13
C GLN A 19 2.98 -12.67 -4.56
N LEU A 20 3.15 -11.47 -3.98
CA LEU A 20 2.39 -10.29 -4.37
C LEU A 20 2.58 -9.97 -5.85
N PHE A 21 3.82 -10.01 -6.33
CA PHE A 21 4.08 -9.74 -7.75
C PHE A 21 3.56 -10.83 -8.67
N GLU A 22 3.57 -12.09 -8.23
CA GLU A 22 3.14 -13.22 -9.05
C GLU A 22 1.62 -13.45 -9.02
N GLU A 23 1.00 -13.32 -7.86
CA GLU A 23 -0.39 -13.72 -7.64
C GLU A 23 -1.30 -12.58 -7.18
N GLY A 24 -0.72 -11.45 -6.80
CA GLY A 24 -1.50 -10.33 -6.26
C GLY A 24 -2.37 -9.67 -7.31
N ARG A 25 -3.43 -9.03 -6.82
CA ARG A 25 -4.30 -8.20 -7.63
C ARG A 25 -3.89 -6.74 -7.49
N GLY A 26 -4.22 -5.92 -8.49
CA GLY A 26 -3.82 -4.53 -8.48
C GLY A 26 -4.99 -3.58 -8.62
N VAL A 27 -4.87 -2.43 -7.96
CA VAL A 27 -5.68 -1.25 -8.22
C VAL A 27 -4.73 -0.09 -8.44
N SER A 28 -5.05 0.77 -9.39
CA SER A 28 -4.16 1.88 -9.77
C SER A 28 -4.90 3.20 -9.77
N VAL A 29 -4.25 4.21 -9.19
CA VAL A 29 -4.59 5.62 -9.37
C VAL A 29 -3.25 6.31 -9.57
N TYR A 30 -2.85 6.50 -10.83
CA TYR A 30 -1.53 7.04 -11.16
C TYR A 30 -1.24 8.30 -10.33
N PRO A 31 -0.06 8.47 -9.73
CA PRO A 31 1.15 7.65 -9.87
C PRO A 31 1.28 6.49 -8.87
N LEU A 32 0.20 6.11 -8.20
CA LEU A 32 0.20 5.00 -7.24
C LEU A 32 -0.40 3.75 -7.85
N LYS A 33 0.17 2.61 -7.46
CA LYS A 33 -0.40 1.30 -7.69
C LYS A 33 -0.34 0.53 -6.38
N LEU A 34 -1.44 -0.11 -6.03
CA LEU A 34 -1.50 -1.03 -4.89
C LEU A 34 -1.65 -2.44 -5.41
N ILE A 35 -0.70 -3.31 -5.04
CA ILE A 35 -0.82 -4.74 -5.25
C ILE A 35 -1.22 -5.35 -3.91
N TYR A 36 -2.23 -6.19 -3.90
CA TYR A 36 -2.70 -6.81 -2.67
C TYR A 36 -2.96 -8.30 -2.86
N LEU A 37 -2.85 -9.05 -1.76
CA LEU A 37 -3.06 -10.48 -1.73
C LEU A 37 -3.69 -10.83 -0.39
N SER A 38 -4.74 -11.66 -0.42
CA SER A 38 -5.33 -12.19 0.81
C SER A 38 -4.38 -13.23 1.40
N VAL A 39 -4.10 -13.12 2.69
CA VAL A 39 -3.11 -13.97 3.36
C VAL A 39 -3.66 -14.46 4.70
N GLU A 40 -3.12 -15.57 5.17
CA GLU A 40 -3.40 -16.04 6.52
C GLU A 40 -2.32 -15.52 7.44
N GLN A 41 -2.68 -14.60 8.31
CA GLN A 41 -1.80 -14.10 9.36
C GLN A 41 -2.66 -13.68 10.54
N LYS A 42 -2.09 -13.77 11.74
CA LYS A 42 -2.86 -13.58 12.96
C LYS A 42 -2.51 -12.31 13.74
N GLU A 43 -1.39 -11.66 13.40
CA GLU A 43 -0.91 -10.52 14.18
C GLU A 43 -1.63 -9.22 13.88
N VAL A 44 -1.77 -8.89 12.59
CA VAL A 44 -2.43 -7.66 12.14
C VAL A 44 -3.24 -7.96 10.89
N PRO A 45 -4.33 -7.21 10.65
CA PRO A 45 -5.15 -7.42 9.45
C PRO A 45 -4.40 -7.17 8.14
N ILE A 46 -3.50 -6.20 8.12
CA ILE A 46 -2.80 -5.82 6.89
C ILE A 46 -1.33 -5.56 7.18
N LYS A 47 -0.46 -6.23 6.43
CA LYS A 47 0.97 -5.91 6.40
C LYS A 47 1.26 -5.15 5.13
N THR A 48 1.99 -4.03 5.24
CA THR A 48 2.17 -3.08 4.15
C THR A 48 3.62 -2.78 3.89
N GLY A 49 4.01 -2.82 2.62
CA GLY A 49 5.30 -2.35 2.15
C GLY A 49 5.15 -1.27 1.10
N VAL A 50 6.22 -0.53 0.86
CA VAL A 50 6.27 0.51 -0.15
C VAL A 50 7.52 0.33 -1.00
N THR A 51 7.41 0.64 -2.31
CA THR A 51 8.56 0.55 -3.20
C THR A 51 8.55 1.69 -4.21
N VAL A 52 9.74 2.11 -4.61
CA VAL A 52 9.96 3.17 -5.59
C VAL A 52 10.97 2.66 -6.61
N SER A 53 10.69 2.83 -7.89
CA SER A 53 11.52 2.32 -8.97
C SER A 53 12.91 2.96 -8.98
N LYS A 54 13.97 2.13 -9.04
CA LYS A 54 15.34 2.60 -9.24
C LYS A 54 15.52 3.19 -10.64
N ARG A 55 14.71 2.77 -11.59
CA ARG A 55 14.76 3.31 -12.96
C ARG A 55 14.35 4.78 -12.97
N ASN A 56 13.31 5.14 -12.25
CA ASN A 56 12.80 6.52 -12.21
C ASN A 56 13.57 7.41 -11.23
N PHE A 57 14.15 6.82 -10.17
CA PHE A 57 14.88 7.55 -9.13
C PHE A 57 16.15 6.82 -8.77
N LYS A 58 17.24 7.23 -9.37
CA LYS A 58 18.55 6.58 -9.15
C LYS A 58 19.13 6.90 -7.78
N SER A 59 18.80 8.06 -7.23
CA SER A 59 19.27 8.47 -5.91
C SER A 59 18.51 7.73 -4.81
N ALA A 60 19.25 7.06 -3.92
CA ALA A 60 18.65 6.41 -2.76
C ALA A 60 17.99 7.43 -1.81
N VAL A 61 18.53 8.64 -1.74
CA VAL A 61 17.97 9.71 -0.92
C VAL A 61 16.57 10.07 -1.42
N ASP A 62 16.41 10.22 -2.73
CA ASP A 62 15.11 10.54 -3.33
C ASP A 62 14.11 9.41 -3.13
N ARG A 63 14.54 8.16 -3.34
CA ARG A 63 13.66 7.01 -3.12
C ARG A 63 13.20 6.94 -1.67
N ASN A 64 14.10 7.16 -0.72
CA ASN A 64 13.75 7.12 0.70
C ASN A 64 12.78 8.23 1.09
N LYS A 65 12.94 9.41 0.49
CA LYS A 65 12.02 10.53 0.70
C LYS A 65 10.60 10.16 0.24
N ILE A 66 10.48 9.58 -0.94
CA ILE A 66 9.17 9.16 -1.48
C ILE A 66 8.57 8.04 -0.62
N LYS A 67 9.38 7.06 -0.22
CA LYS A 67 8.91 5.98 0.66
C LYS A 67 8.37 6.53 1.98
N ARG A 68 9.03 7.54 2.55
CA ARG A 68 8.58 8.18 3.78
C ARG A 68 7.23 8.84 3.59
N LEU A 69 7.04 9.56 2.48
CA LEU A 69 5.76 10.18 2.15
C LEU A 69 4.66 9.13 1.96
N LEU A 70 4.97 8.02 1.30
CA LEU A 70 4.02 6.92 1.11
C LEU A 70 3.58 6.32 2.46
N ARG A 71 4.53 6.05 3.34
CA ARG A 71 4.23 5.49 4.66
C ARG A 71 3.40 6.44 5.49
N GLU A 72 3.71 7.72 5.47
CA GLU A 72 2.98 8.74 6.22
C GLU A 72 1.55 8.87 5.71
N SER A 73 1.37 8.95 4.40
CA SER A 73 0.05 9.03 3.79
C SER A 73 -0.79 7.78 4.09
N TYR A 74 -0.19 6.60 4.01
CA TYR A 74 -0.88 5.36 4.35
C TYR A 74 -1.28 5.34 5.83
N ARG A 75 -0.35 5.72 6.72
CA ARG A 75 -0.61 5.75 8.16
C ARG A 75 -1.85 6.59 8.50
N LEU A 76 -1.98 7.73 7.84
CA LEU A 76 -3.09 8.65 8.09
C LEU A 76 -4.40 8.18 7.50
N ASN A 77 -4.37 7.35 6.46
CA ASN A 77 -5.57 6.95 5.72
C ASN A 77 -5.96 5.48 5.89
N LYS A 78 -5.24 4.70 6.67
CA LYS A 78 -5.46 3.26 6.76
C LYS A 78 -6.67 2.85 7.60
N ALA A 79 -7.10 3.68 8.54
CA ALA A 79 -8.12 3.29 9.51
C ALA A 79 -9.43 2.79 8.87
N PRO A 80 -10.02 3.46 7.86
CA PRO A 80 -11.23 2.94 7.23
C PRO A 80 -11.05 1.55 6.61
N VAL A 81 -9.87 1.27 6.06
CA VAL A 81 -9.58 -0.04 5.47
C VAL A 81 -9.44 -1.10 6.55
N PHE A 82 -8.66 -0.81 7.61
CA PHE A 82 -8.48 -1.73 8.74
C PHE A 82 -9.79 -2.07 9.42
N ASN A 83 -10.66 -1.07 9.60
CA ASN A 83 -11.90 -1.25 10.36
C ASN A 83 -13.00 -1.93 9.56
N ASN A 84 -12.90 -1.96 8.25
CA ASN A 84 -13.96 -2.46 7.36
C ASN A 84 -13.59 -3.73 6.60
N THR A 85 -12.50 -4.39 6.95
CA THR A 85 -12.12 -5.65 6.31
C THR A 85 -12.11 -6.79 7.32
N ASP A 86 -12.74 -7.89 6.92
CA ASP A 86 -12.76 -9.12 7.72
C ASP A 86 -11.64 -10.08 7.31
N ALA A 87 -11.00 -9.82 6.18
CA ALA A 87 -9.91 -10.64 5.68
C ALA A 87 -8.57 -10.00 5.99
N ASN A 88 -7.53 -10.81 6.00
CA ASN A 88 -6.16 -10.34 6.19
C ASN A 88 -5.49 -10.20 4.83
N PHE A 89 -4.70 -9.13 4.67
CA PHE A 89 -4.06 -8.81 3.40
C PHE A 89 -2.59 -8.48 3.56
N ALA A 90 -1.84 -8.71 2.50
CA ALA A 90 -0.54 -8.09 2.28
C ALA A 90 -0.72 -6.99 1.22
N PHE A 91 -0.18 -5.81 1.48
CA PHE A 91 -0.23 -4.66 0.59
C PHE A 91 1.18 -4.29 0.16
N LEU A 92 1.33 -3.94 -1.12
CA LEU A 92 2.56 -3.34 -1.61
C LEU A 92 2.18 -2.13 -2.46
N PHE A 93 2.57 -0.94 -2.00
CA PHE A 93 2.36 0.29 -2.75
C PHE A 93 3.58 0.58 -3.62
N LEU A 94 3.33 0.85 -4.90
CA LEU A 94 4.37 1.22 -5.86
C LEU A 94 4.16 2.67 -6.27
N TYR A 95 5.23 3.46 -6.24
CA TYR A 95 5.21 4.79 -6.80
C TYR A 95 5.75 4.73 -8.23
N LEU A 96 4.92 5.11 -9.20
CA LEU A 96 5.22 4.99 -10.62
C LEU A 96 5.54 6.34 -11.29
N GLY A 97 5.48 7.43 -10.52
CA GLY A 97 5.77 8.75 -11.04
C GLY A 97 7.25 8.96 -11.30
N LYS A 98 7.56 10.00 -12.07
CA LYS A 98 8.95 10.35 -12.41
C LYS A 98 9.47 11.54 -11.62
N ASP A 99 8.58 12.25 -10.94
CA ASP A 99 8.92 13.42 -10.13
C ASP A 99 8.63 13.13 -8.66
N ILE A 100 9.33 13.83 -7.77
CA ILE A 100 9.08 13.70 -6.33
C ILE A 100 7.76 14.42 -6.02
N PRO A 101 6.76 13.71 -5.45
CA PRO A 101 5.46 14.32 -5.18
C PRO A 101 5.48 15.17 -3.93
N THR A 102 4.52 16.11 -3.83
CA THR A 102 4.22 16.72 -2.54
C THR A 102 3.39 15.77 -1.70
N PHE A 103 3.37 15.99 -0.39
CA PHE A 103 2.54 15.18 0.49
C PHE A 103 1.06 15.28 0.12
N GLU A 104 0.57 16.49 -0.19
CA GLU A 104 -0.84 16.68 -0.54
C GLU A 104 -1.23 15.92 -1.80
N GLN A 105 -0.38 15.93 -2.81
CA GLN A 105 -0.62 15.18 -4.05
C GLN A 105 -0.72 13.69 -3.78
N LEU A 106 0.23 13.17 -2.99
CA LEU A 106 0.29 11.76 -2.67
C LEU A 106 -0.86 11.33 -1.77
N ASP A 107 -1.21 12.16 -0.79
CA ASP A 107 -2.31 11.90 0.13
C ASP A 107 -3.64 11.78 -0.61
N HIS A 108 -3.88 12.69 -1.57
CA HIS A 108 -5.07 12.63 -2.40
C HIS A 108 -5.16 11.30 -3.17
N LYS A 109 -4.06 10.88 -3.78
CA LYS A 109 -4.01 9.62 -4.53
C LYS A 109 -4.12 8.41 -3.62
N MET A 110 -3.54 8.47 -2.43
CA MET A 110 -3.65 7.40 -1.45
C MET A 110 -5.11 7.15 -1.06
N LYS A 111 -5.86 8.22 -0.79
CA LYS A 111 -7.28 8.11 -0.48
C LYS A 111 -8.05 7.45 -1.61
N LEU A 112 -7.76 7.83 -2.85
CA LEU A 112 -8.44 7.28 -4.03
C LEU A 112 -8.10 5.79 -4.23
N VAL A 113 -6.83 5.42 -4.08
CA VAL A 113 -6.42 4.03 -4.31
C VAL A 113 -6.96 3.10 -3.22
N LEU A 114 -7.00 3.56 -1.98
CA LEU A 114 -7.59 2.79 -0.89
C LEU A 114 -9.09 2.63 -1.07
N ASN A 115 -9.77 3.67 -1.54
CA ASN A 115 -11.20 3.57 -1.84
C ASN A 115 -11.48 2.59 -2.97
N LYS A 116 -10.66 2.59 -4.02
CA LYS A 116 -10.78 1.60 -5.10
C LYS A 116 -10.58 0.18 -4.59
N PHE A 117 -9.63 -0.02 -3.70
CA PHE A 117 -9.41 -1.31 -3.08
C PHE A 117 -10.67 -1.79 -2.34
N LYS A 118 -11.26 -0.92 -1.51
CA LYS A 118 -12.47 -1.26 -0.77
C LYS A 118 -13.62 -1.65 -1.70
N LEU A 119 -13.83 -0.88 -2.75
CA LEU A 119 -14.87 -1.18 -3.72
C LEU A 119 -14.63 -2.51 -4.42
N GLN A 120 -13.38 -2.81 -4.74
CA GLN A 120 -13.04 -4.05 -5.43
C GLN A 120 -13.30 -5.29 -4.57
N ILE A 121 -12.96 -5.26 -3.29
CA ILE A 121 -13.22 -6.39 -2.40
C ILE A 121 -14.71 -6.51 -2.07
N ASP A 122 -15.44 -5.40 -1.98
CA ASP A 122 -16.88 -5.41 -1.72
C ASP A 122 -17.64 -6.05 -2.89
N GLU A 123 -17.27 -5.73 -4.13
CA GLU A 123 -17.86 -6.35 -5.31
C GLU A 123 -17.68 -7.87 -5.29
N LYS A 124 -16.52 -8.34 -4.86
CA LYS A 124 -16.22 -9.76 -4.76
C LYS A 124 -17.09 -10.45 -3.72
N ASN A 125 -17.36 -9.77 -2.62
CA ASN A 125 -18.15 -10.33 -1.52
C ASN A 125 -19.65 -10.33 -1.79
N ASN A 126 -20.10 -9.51 -2.74
CA ASN A 126 -21.51 -9.39 -3.08
C ASN A 126 -21.96 -10.30 -4.24
N LYS A 127 -21.07 -11.15 -4.70
CA LYS A 127 -21.40 -12.12 -5.75
C LYS A 127 -21.73 -13.50 -5.15
#